data_dd0eac09db8994e3534e9aaac3466756
#
_entry.id   dd0eac09db8994e3534e9aaac3466756
#
_cell.length_a   1.000
_cell.length_b   1.000
_cell.length_c   1.000
_cell.angle_alpha   90.00
_cell.angle_beta   90.00
_cell.angle_gamma   90.00
#
_symmetry.space_group_name_H-M   'P 1'
#
loop_
_entity.id
_entity.type
_entity.pdbx_description
1 polymer ?
#
loop_
_entity_poly.entity_id
_entity_poly.type
_entity_poly.pdbx_seq_one_letter_code
_entity_poly.pdbx_strand_id
1 'polypeptide(L)'
;VLKHDSASSIKDALSYTFGYNGSIEETLSTKAAEQINSENNASISTKKYTSWDNLLEALYSNKDIKAIFMTESMRASMSEEDKDFASKTKVLGNIKIITKTTVNTAAKKSKGEPFVVYISGNDGYGDISDVGRSDVNILAVINPETRQVLLISTPRDYYITISDANGRKGIDKLTHAGNAGTQGSIDALYDLYGFKADYFMKLNFDGCVKIVDALGGITMEFTNGNDAAPENYHFVKGLNECDGAMTLAFVRERQCFMNGDFQRGRNQQAAISGIINKATSPSILTSYSSVLEAATEVLYTNMPTSMITGLIKDQLADSTPWNVQSYAVSGRTQSNYCNLYGFYASTVVPDYDTVNIAIKLMNMIYNDETVNVDEYVESLENETATGSAQ
;
A
#
# COMPACT_ATOMS: atom_id res chain seq x y z
N VAL A 1 13.45 20.82 11.24
CA VAL A 1 14.61 21.72 11.43
C VAL A 1 15.90 21.02 11.06
N LEU A 2 16.98 21.77 10.92
CA LEU A 2 18.31 21.19 10.70
C LEU A 2 18.77 20.35 11.92
N LYS A 3 19.60 19.34 11.67
CA LYS A 3 20.06 18.39 12.70
C LYS A 3 20.78 19.07 13.86
N HIS A 4 21.54 20.10 13.55
CA HIS A 4 22.35 20.87 14.51
C HIS A 4 21.60 22.07 15.13
N ASP A 5 20.33 22.30 14.76
CA ASP A 5 19.52 23.36 15.37
C ASP A 5 19.34 23.13 16.88
N SER A 6 19.31 24.21 17.64
CA SER A 6 19.22 24.15 19.11
C SER A 6 17.83 23.76 19.61
N ALA A 7 16.76 23.99 18.81
CA ALA A 7 15.41 23.59 19.19
C ALA A 7 15.29 22.07 19.32
N SER A 8 14.67 21.61 20.40
CA SER A 8 14.40 20.19 20.70
C SER A 8 12.90 19.85 20.70
N SER A 9 12.06 20.87 20.66
CA SER A 9 10.60 20.74 20.64
C SER A 9 9.96 21.85 19.79
N ILE A 10 8.67 21.69 19.47
CA ILE A 10 7.89 22.74 18.78
C ILE A 10 7.89 24.04 19.62
N LYS A 11 7.85 23.94 20.94
CA LYS A 11 7.86 25.12 21.83
C LYS A 11 9.13 25.95 21.70
N ASP A 12 10.27 25.32 21.45
CA ASP A 12 11.55 26.03 21.28
C ASP A 12 11.61 26.76 19.94
N ALA A 13 10.75 26.38 18.99
CA ALA A 13 10.73 26.91 17.62
C ALA A 13 9.60 27.93 17.37
N LEU A 14 8.84 28.36 18.38
CA LEU A 14 7.70 29.27 18.19
C LEU A 14 8.07 30.63 17.57
N SER A 15 9.33 31.05 17.68
CA SER A 15 9.85 32.27 17.02
C SER A 15 10.37 32.04 15.61
N TYR A 16 10.35 30.79 15.11
CA TYR A 16 10.86 30.48 13.77
C TYR A 16 9.82 30.80 12.69
N THR A 17 10.31 31.03 11.48
CA THR A 17 9.46 30.97 10.29
C THR A 17 9.42 29.53 9.80
N PHE A 18 8.22 28.98 9.67
CA PHE A 18 7.96 27.65 9.17
C PHE A 18 7.67 27.68 7.66
N GLY A 19 8.52 27.03 6.86
CA GLY A 19 8.25 26.84 5.44
C GLY A 19 7.28 25.69 5.21
N TYR A 20 6.53 25.75 4.11
CA TYR A 20 5.69 24.64 3.67
C TYR A 20 5.53 24.61 2.15
N ASN A 21 5.29 23.41 1.58
CA ASN A 21 4.96 23.27 0.17
C ASN A 21 3.46 23.58 -0.05
N GLY A 22 3.18 24.79 -0.50
CA GLY A 22 1.80 25.22 -0.73
C GLY A 22 1.18 24.69 -2.00
N SER A 23 1.92 23.97 -2.82
CA SER A 23 1.33 23.28 -3.98
C SER A 23 0.64 21.96 -3.59
N ILE A 24 1.05 21.34 -2.47
CA ILE A 24 0.61 20.00 -2.10
C ILE A 24 -0.01 19.99 -0.70
N GLU A 25 0.65 20.62 0.29
CA GLU A 25 0.33 20.47 1.71
C GLU A 25 -0.23 21.75 2.35
N GLU A 26 -0.72 22.71 1.58
CA GLU A 26 -1.19 24.02 2.09
C GLU A 26 -2.25 23.86 3.19
N THR A 27 -3.29 23.07 2.94
CA THR A 27 -4.39 22.86 3.89
C THR A 27 -3.91 22.22 5.19
N LEU A 28 -3.05 21.19 5.10
CA LEU A 28 -2.53 20.50 6.27
C LEU A 28 -1.55 21.38 7.05
N SER A 29 -0.67 22.10 6.35
CA SER A 29 0.28 23.02 6.95
C SER A 29 -0.41 24.19 7.64
N THR A 30 -1.48 24.73 7.08
CA THR A 30 -2.29 25.79 7.70
C THR A 30 -2.94 25.28 8.99
N LYS A 31 -3.58 24.11 8.95
CA LYS A 31 -4.17 23.49 10.15
C LYS A 31 -3.13 23.20 11.23
N ALA A 32 -1.94 22.75 10.83
CA ALA A 32 -0.84 22.51 11.76
C ALA A 32 -0.38 23.81 12.44
N ALA A 33 -0.26 24.89 11.67
CA ALA A 33 0.09 26.21 12.21
C ALA A 33 -0.99 26.74 13.18
N GLU A 34 -2.26 26.60 12.83
CA GLU A 34 -3.40 26.98 13.68
C GLU A 34 -3.39 26.20 15.01
N GLN A 35 -3.14 24.87 14.95
CA GLN A 35 -3.07 24.03 16.12
C GLN A 35 -1.88 24.42 17.04
N ILE A 36 -0.68 24.65 16.49
CA ILE A 36 0.47 25.15 17.25
C ILE A 36 0.12 26.45 17.94
N ASN A 37 -0.48 27.41 17.21
CA ASN A 37 -0.84 28.71 17.75
C ASN A 37 -1.84 28.57 18.91
N SER A 38 -2.87 27.74 18.73
CA SER A 38 -3.87 27.49 19.77
C SER A 38 -3.29 26.83 21.02
N GLU A 39 -2.48 25.78 20.84
CA GLU A 39 -1.92 25.00 21.98
C GLU A 39 -0.86 25.77 22.76
N ASN A 40 -0.17 26.73 22.13
CA ASN A 40 0.94 27.46 22.76
C ASN A 40 0.63 28.95 22.99
N ASN A 41 -0.60 29.40 22.71
CA ASN A 41 -0.99 30.81 22.73
C ASN A 41 0.04 31.72 22.02
N ALA A 42 0.39 31.30 20.79
CA ALA A 42 1.44 31.88 19.97
C ALA A 42 0.89 32.33 18.60
N SER A 43 1.73 32.98 17.81
CA SER A 43 1.46 33.33 16.41
C SER A 43 2.73 33.07 15.62
N ILE A 44 2.91 31.85 15.14
CA ILE A 44 4.09 31.49 14.34
C ILE A 44 4.02 32.12 12.94
N SER A 45 5.18 32.44 12.38
CA SER A 45 5.30 32.90 10.99
C SER A 45 5.39 31.71 10.04
N THR A 46 4.70 31.81 8.90
CA THR A 46 4.76 30.77 7.84
C THR A 46 5.19 31.36 6.51
N LYS A 47 5.88 30.58 5.68
CA LYS A 47 6.31 30.97 4.33
C LYS A 47 6.01 29.85 3.33
N LYS A 48 5.26 30.21 2.27
CA LYS A 48 4.86 29.29 1.21
C LYS A 48 5.97 29.14 0.16
N TYR A 49 6.19 27.89 -0.27
CA TYR A 49 7.03 27.51 -1.39
C TYR A 49 6.22 26.69 -2.39
N THR A 50 6.66 26.62 -3.65
CA THR A 50 5.93 25.96 -4.74
C THR A 50 6.51 24.57 -5.09
N SER A 51 7.69 24.25 -4.58
CA SER A 51 8.34 22.94 -4.77
C SER A 51 9.10 22.53 -3.53
N TRP A 52 9.38 21.24 -3.41
CA TRP A 52 10.22 20.71 -2.33
C TRP A 52 11.66 21.15 -2.46
N ASP A 53 12.21 21.23 -3.67
CA ASP A 53 13.58 21.67 -3.90
C ASP A 53 13.82 23.07 -3.33
N ASN A 54 12.93 24.02 -3.67
CA ASN A 54 13.03 25.39 -3.16
C ASN A 54 12.85 25.48 -1.65
N LEU A 55 11.96 24.66 -1.09
CA LEU A 55 11.71 24.59 0.35
C LEU A 55 12.92 24.02 1.11
N LEU A 56 13.52 22.94 0.59
CA LEU A 56 14.70 22.32 1.22
C LEU A 56 15.94 23.21 1.06
N GLU A 57 16.12 23.86 -0.09
CA GLU A 57 17.20 24.83 -0.29
C GLU A 57 17.08 25.98 0.73
N ALA A 58 15.87 26.50 0.94
CA ALA A 58 15.61 27.54 1.93
C ALA A 58 15.89 27.05 3.36
N LEU A 59 15.51 25.81 3.70
CA LEU A 59 15.81 25.20 4.99
C LEU A 59 17.31 25.02 5.20
N TYR A 60 18.01 24.48 4.20
CA TYR A 60 19.46 24.23 4.28
C TYR A 60 20.28 25.51 4.34
N SER A 61 19.84 26.56 3.65
CA SER A 61 20.48 27.87 3.75
C SER A 61 20.28 28.54 5.12
N ASN A 62 19.24 28.11 5.87
CA ASN A 62 18.92 28.61 7.22
C ASN A 62 18.79 30.15 7.31
N LYS A 63 18.37 30.81 6.21
CA LYS A 63 18.25 32.27 6.14
C LYS A 63 16.83 32.74 6.36
N ASP A 64 15.91 32.23 5.52
CA ASP A 64 14.53 32.70 5.49
C ASP A 64 13.59 31.88 6.37
N ILE A 65 13.86 30.59 6.51
CA ILE A 65 13.10 29.66 7.34
C ILE A 65 14.05 28.81 8.18
N LYS A 66 13.60 28.36 9.32
CA LYS A 66 14.36 27.46 10.21
C LYS A 66 13.65 26.14 10.48
N ALA A 67 12.34 26.08 10.21
CA ALA A 67 11.52 24.90 10.34
C ALA A 67 10.69 24.70 9.09
N ILE A 68 10.23 23.48 8.87
CA ILE A 68 9.28 23.15 7.79
C ILE A 68 8.15 22.30 8.33
N PHE A 69 6.96 22.48 7.76
CA PHE A 69 5.87 21.51 7.85
C PHE A 69 6.05 20.49 6.73
N MET A 70 5.82 19.24 7.06
CA MET A 70 5.88 18.13 6.14
C MET A 70 5.05 16.98 6.72
N THR A 71 4.22 16.33 5.91
CA THR A 71 3.54 15.11 6.34
C THR A 71 4.54 13.99 6.62
N GLU A 72 4.22 13.07 7.50
CA GLU A 72 5.09 11.92 7.80
C GLU A 72 5.31 11.06 6.55
N SER A 73 4.28 10.92 5.71
CA SER A 73 4.38 10.25 4.42
C SER A 73 5.42 10.90 3.50
N MET A 74 5.41 12.24 3.39
CA MET A 74 6.37 12.97 2.57
C MET A 74 7.78 12.88 3.18
N ARG A 75 7.89 12.99 4.51
CA ARG A 75 9.17 12.84 5.21
C ARG A 75 9.81 11.48 4.94
N ALA A 76 9.01 10.42 4.95
CA ALA A 76 9.47 9.07 4.66
C ALA A 76 9.92 8.96 3.19
N SER A 77 9.15 9.50 2.22
CA SER A 77 9.54 9.53 0.81
C SER A 77 10.85 10.29 0.59
N MET A 78 10.98 11.48 1.18
CA MET A 78 12.23 12.26 1.08
C MET A 78 13.42 11.53 1.69
N SER A 79 13.24 10.82 2.80
CA SER A 79 14.32 10.06 3.44
C SER A 79 14.74 8.81 2.64
N GLU A 80 13.85 8.25 1.83
CA GLU A 80 14.16 7.14 0.91
C GLU A 80 14.96 7.61 -0.31
N GLU A 81 14.58 8.76 -0.88
CA GLU A 81 15.17 9.28 -2.13
C GLU A 81 16.44 10.13 -1.88
N ASP A 82 16.50 10.86 -0.76
CA ASP A 82 17.62 11.68 -0.36
C ASP A 82 18.19 11.26 1.00
N LYS A 83 19.28 10.48 0.97
CA LYS A 83 19.98 10.03 2.20
C LYS A 83 20.50 11.20 3.04
N ASP A 84 20.77 12.33 2.43
CA ASP A 84 21.24 13.53 3.11
C ASP A 84 20.13 14.19 3.91
N PHE A 85 18.86 14.11 3.44
CA PHE A 85 17.73 14.70 4.14
C PHE A 85 17.59 14.16 5.57
N ALA A 86 17.56 12.83 5.74
CA ALA A 86 17.47 12.20 7.06
C ALA A 86 18.69 12.51 7.95
N SER A 87 19.89 12.61 7.35
CA SER A 87 21.12 12.91 8.08
C SER A 87 21.22 14.37 8.52
N LYS A 88 20.68 15.31 7.73
CA LYS A 88 20.77 16.76 7.93
C LYS A 88 19.62 17.34 8.72
N THR A 89 18.53 16.60 8.93
CA THR A 89 17.31 17.09 9.58
C THR A 89 16.94 16.32 10.84
N LYS A 90 16.11 16.92 11.69
CA LYS A 90 15.45 16.26 12.83
C LYS A 90 14.02 16.75 12.98
N VAL A 91 13.15 15.88 13.52
CA VAL A 91 11.76 16.19 13.86
C VAL A 91 11.70 16.87 15.22
N LEU A 92 10.92 17.95 15.35
CA LEU A 92 10.66 18.65 16.62
C LEU A 92 9.40 18.13 17.33
N GLY A 93 8.48 17.53 16.58
CA GLY A 93 7.24 16.98 17.08
C GLY A 93 6.28 16.64 15.96
N ASN A 94 5.24 15.89 16.27
CA ASN A 94 4.18 15.48 15.37
C ASN A 94 2.87 16.14 15.75
N ILE A 95 2.11 16.59 14.74
CA ILE A 95 0.80 17.21 14.90
C ILE A 95 -0.21 16.27 14.21
N LYS A 96 -1.14 15.72 14.98
CA LYS A 96 -2.17 14.82 14.46
C LYS A 96 -3.34 15.65 13.92
N ILE A 97 -3.51 15.65 12.60
CA ILE A 97 -4.63 16.29 11.91
C ILE A 97 -5.57 15.19 11.43
N ILE A 98 -6.80 15.18 11.94
CA ILE A 98 -7.81 14.20 11.53
C ILE A 98 -8.48 14.72 10.27
N THR A 99 -8.33 13.99 9.16
CA THR A 99 -9.05 14.21 7.91
C THR A 99 -10.02 13.06 7.71
N LYS A 100 -11.28 13.40 7.38
CA LYS A 100 -12.26 12.38 6.98
C LYS A 100 -12.32 12.37 5.46
N THR A 101 -12.02 11.24 4.86
CA THR A 101 -12.19 11.00 3.43
C THR A 101 -13.40 10.10 3.23
N THR A 102 -14.14 10.34 2.15
CA THR A 102 -15.25 9.46 1.75
C THR A 102 -14.76 8.55 0.65
N VAL A 103 -14.84 7.25 0.87
CA VAL A 103 -14.49 6.24 -0.14
C VAL A 103 -15.73 5.89 -0.94
N ASN A 104 -15.70 6.15 -2.26
CA ASN A 104 -16.76 5.82 -3.20
C ASN A 104 -16.40 4.54 -3.95
N THR A 105 -16.92 3.43 -3.49
CA THR A 105 -16.80 2.13 -4.14
C THR A 105 -17.97 1.86 -5.10
N ALA A 106 -17.93 0.75 -5.83
CA ALA A 106 -19.06 0.32 -6.64
C ALA A 106 -20.29 -0.03 -5.78
N ALA A 107 -21.42 -0.27 -6.43
CA ALA A 107 -22.67 -0.64 -5.73
C ALA A 107 -22.46 -1.95 -4.94
N LYS A 108 -23.23 -2.09 -3.84
CA LYS A 108 -23.23 -3.33 -3.05
C LYS A 108 -23.58 -4.51 -3.94
N LYS A 109 -22.78 -5.56 -3.85
CA LYS A 109 -22.97 -6.81 -4.58
C LYS A 109 -23.99 -7.71 -3.88
N SER A 110 -24.72 -8.47 -4.69
CA SER A 110 -25.57 -9.56 -4.22
C SER A 110 -24.72 -10.78 -3.87
N LYS A 111 -25.31 -11.69 -3.08
CA LYS A 111 -24.66 -12.96 -2.76
C LYS A 111 -24.40 -13.78 -4.04
N GLY A 112 -23.16 -14.24 -4.21
CA GLY A 112 -22.76 -15.05 -5.37
C GLY A 112 -22.19 -14.23 -6.54
N GLU A 113 -22.47 -12.93 -6.64
CA GLU A 113 -21.90 -12.11 -7.70
C GLU A 113 -20.39 -11.91 -7.52
N PRO A 114 -19.61 -11.92 -8.61
CA PRO A 114 -18.19 -11.55 -8.56
C PRO A 114 -18.00 -10.11 -8.06
N PHE A 115 -16.94 -9.89 -7.30
CA PHE A 115 -16.63 -8.56 -6.75
C PHE A 115 -15.12 -8.33 -6.67
N VAL A 116 -14.75 -7.05 -6.59
CA VAL A 116 -13.35 -6.61 -6.52
C VAL A 116 -13.09 -5.95 -5.17
N VAL A 117 -12.01 -6.38 -4.51
CA VAL A 117 -11.52 -5.79 -3.27
C VAL A 117 -10.16 -5.16 -3.49
N TYR A 118 -10.04 -3.87 -3.18
CA TYR A 118 -8.73 -3.24 -3.10
C TYR A 118 -8.10 -3.53 -1.74
N ILE A 119 -6.96 -4.20 -1.73
CA ILE A 119 -6.19 -4.50 -0.54
C ILE A 119 -5.00 -3.54 -0.49
N SER A 120 -4.96 -2.75 0.57
CA SER A 120 -3.91 -1.76 0.83
C SER A 120 -3.17 -2.07 2.13
N GLY A 121 -1.86 -1.93 2.10
CA GLY A 121 -1.03 -2.01 3.29
C GLY A 121 -0.10 -0.81 3.39
N ASN A 122 0.18 -0.37 4.61
CA ASN A 122 1.20 0.62 4.87
C ASN A 122 2.20 0.11 5.90
N ASP A 123 3.39 0.70 5.91
CA ASP A 123 4.49 0.36 6.82
C ASP A 123 4.40 1.08 8.19
N GLY A 124 3.24 1.70 8.48
CA GLY A 124 2.97 2.38 9.75
C GLY A 124 2.67 1.42 10.91
N TYR A 125 2.95 1.89 12.12
CA TYR A 125 2.54 1.27 13.38
C TYR A 125 1.44 2.11 14.03
N GLY A 126 0.61 1.47 14.85
CA GLY A 126 -0.49 2.14 15.56
C GLY A 126 -1.79 2.21 14.78
N ASP A 127 -2.58 3.27 14.96
CA ASP A 127 -3.89 3.41 14.34
C ASP A 127 -3.80 3.46 12.81
N ILE A 128 -4.66 2.70 12.13
CA ILE A 128 -4.75 2.72 10.68
C ILE A 128 -5.37 4.05 10.25
N SER A 129 -4.56 4.88 9.56
CA SER A 129 -5.03 6.11 8.95
C SER A 129 -5.56 5.86 7.55
N ASP A 130 -6.63 6.57 7.18
CA ASP A 130 -7.11 6.54 5.79
C ASP A 130 -6.10 7.20 4.84
N VAL A 131 -5.38 8.19 5.32
CA VAL A 131 -4.41 8.98 4.55
C VAL A 131 -2.99 8.51 4.85
N GLY A 132 -2.22 8.26 3.80
CA GLY A 132 -0.81 7.87 3.88
C GLY A 132 -0.42 7.00 2.70
N ARG A 133 0.89 6.80 2.49
CA ARG A 133 1.40 5.98 1.40
C ARG A 133 0.75 4.58 1.42
N SER A 134 0.50 4.07 0.23
CA SER A 134 0.08 2.69 0.04
C SER A 134 1.26 1.88 -0.49
N ASP A 135 1.88 1.09 0.40
CA ASP A 135 3.04 0.27 0.07
C ASP A 135 2.64 -1.11 -0.48
N VAL A 136 1.40 -1.52 -0.23
CA VAL A 136 0.77 -2.70 -0.83
C VAL A 136 -0.43 -2.25 -1.65
N ASN A 137 -0.45 -2.61 -2.93
CA ASN A 137 -1.53 -2.29 -3.85
C ASN A 137 -1.94 -3.56 -4.59
N ILE A 138 -2.95 -4.25 -4.07
CA ILE A 138 -3.46 -5.49 -4.64
C ILE A 138 -4.94 -5.34 -4.95
N LEU A 139 -5.36 -5.69 -6.17
CA LEU A 139 -6.76 -5.93 -6.51
C LEU A 139 -7.04 -7.42 -6.40
N ALA A 140 -7.95 -7.81 -5.52
CA ALA A 140 -8.45 -9.16 -5.42
C ALA A 140 -9.79 -9.26 -6.16
N VAL A 141 -9.83 -10.01 -7.26
CA VAL A 141 -11.07 -10.38 -7.95
C VAL A 141 -11.55 -11.68 -7.34
N ILE A 142 -12.73 -11.66 -6.74
CA ILE A 142 -13.30 -12.78 -6.00
C ILE A 142 -14.58 -13.21 -6.71
N ASN A 143 -14.65 -14.46 -7.12
CA ASN A 143 -15.84 -15.07 -7.69
C ASN A 143 -16.32 -16.20 -6.78
N PRO A 144 -17.39 -15.97 -5.99
CA PRO A 144 -17.91 -16.99 -5.07
C PRO A 144 -18.56 -18.17 -5.78
N GLU A 145 -19.13 -17.99 -6.98
CA GLU A 145 -19.78 -19.05 -7.74
C GLU A 145 -18.75 -20.10 -8.21
N THR A 146 -17.63 -19.62 -8.76
CA THR A 146 -16.55 -20.50 -9.26
C THR A 146 -15.49 -20.80 -8.22
N ARG A 147 -15.59 -20.22 -7.01
CA ARG A 147 -14.64 -20.32 -5.90
C ARG A 147 -13.21 -19.96 -6.31
N GLN A 148 -13.07 -18.88 -7.04
CA GLN A 148 -11.80 -18.38 -7.51
C GLN A 148 -11.46 -17.03 -6.84
N VAL A 149 -10.20 -16.85 -6.50
CA VAL A 149 -9.62 -15.58 -6.08
C VAL A 149 -8.38 -15.31 -6.91
N LEU A 150 -8.36 -14.19 -7.60
CA LEU A 150 -7.20 -13.71 -8.34
C LEU A 150 -6.64 -12.45 -7.68
N LEU A 151 -5.39 -12.51 -7.27
CA LEU A 151 -4.67 -11.39 -6.67
C LEU A 151 -3.77 -10.71 -7.71
N ILE A 152 -4.08 -9.47 -8.08
CA ILE A 152 -3.25 -8.66 -8.99
C ILE A 152 -2.42 -7.68 -8.15
N SER A 153 -1.11 -7.88 -8.09
CA SER A 153 -0.20 -6.97 -7.40
C SER A 153 0.37 -5.92 -8.34
N THR A 154 0.28 -4.66 -7.92
CA THR A 154 0.84 -3.52 -8.63
C THR A 154 2.00 -2.92 -7.83
N PRO A 155 3.20 -2.75 -8.40
CA PRO A 155 4.33 -2.15 -7.71
C PRO A 155 3.98 -0.77 -7.14
N ARG A 156 4.35 -0.51 -5.90
CA ARG A 156 4.07 0.78 -5.24
C ARG A 156 4.67 1.98 -5.98
N ASP A 157 5.76 1.74 -6.68
CA ASP A 157 6.51 2.77 -7.39
C ASP A 157 6.10 2.91 -8.88
N TYR A 158 4.96 2.30 -9.29
CA TYR A 158 4.42 2.47 -10.64
C TYR A 158 4.24 3.95 -10.96
N TYR A 159 4.83 4.36 -12.09
CA TYR A 159 4.82 5.73 -12.59
C TYR A 159 3.62 5.94 -13.49
N ILE A 160 2.50 6.30 -12.90
CA ILE A 160 1.18 6.41 -13.54
C ILE A 160 0.50 7.71 -13.15
N THR A 161 -0.59 8.04 -13.84
CA THR A 161 -1.41 9.19 -13.46
C THR A 161 -2.13 8.92 -12.15
N ILE A 162 -1.93 9.79 -11.18
CA ILE A 162 -2.61 9.78 -9.88
C ILE A 162 -3.23 11.14 -9.60
N SER A 163 -4.05 11.22 -8.55
CA SER A 163 -4.59 12.48 -8.04
C SER A 163 -3.99 12.79 -6.66
N ASP A 164 -3.71 14.07 -6.39
CA ASP A 164 -3.39 14.53 -5.04
C ASP A 164 -4.66 14.79 -4.20
N ALA A 165 -4.47 15.15 -2.93
CA ALA A 165 -5.57 15.46 -2.00
C ALA A 165 -6.43 16.66 -2.43
N ASN A 166 -5.96 17.48 -3.37
CA ASN A 166 -6.69 18.62 -3.93
C ASN A 166 -7.38 18.28 -5.27
N GLY A 167 -7.29 17.03 -5.72
CA GLY A 167 -7.85 16.56 -6.98
C GLY A 167 -7.03 16.94 -8.23
N ARG A 168 -5.79 17.44 -8.07
CA ARG A 168 -4.91 17.70 -9.21
C ARG A 168 -4.36 16.37 -9.71
N LYS A 169 -4.39 16.14 -11.03
CA LYS A 169 -3.84 14.96 -11.68
C LYS A 169 -2.41 15.21 -12.18
N GLY A 170 -1.56 14.21 -12.04
CA GLY A 170 -0.20 14.24 -12.57
C GLY A 170 0.41 12.84 -12.58
N ILE A 171 1.49 12.66 -13.35
CA ILE A 171 2.20 11.39 -13.36
C ILE A 171 3.14 11.36 -12.16
N ASP A 172 2.98 10.33 -11.33
CA ASP A 172 3.72 10.17 -10.08
C ASP A 172 3.72 8.69 -9.64
N LYS A 173 4.34 8.38 -8.49
CA LYS A 173 4.36 7.02 -7.93
C LYS A 173 2.96 6.63 -7.41
N LEU A 174 2.51 5.42 -7.71
CA LEU A 174 1.23 4.89 -7.19
C LEU A 174 1.12 5.00 -5.66
N THR A 175 2.20 4.76 -4.92
CA THR A 175 2.20 4.87 -3.45
C THR A 175 1.77 6.24 -2.96
N HIS A 176 2.04 7.30 -3.72
CA HIS A 176 1.67 8.67 -3.38
C HIS A 176 0.15 8.93 -3.55
N ALA A 177 -0.56 8.13 -4.34
CA ALA A 177 -2.02 8.23 -4.44
C ALA A 177 -2.72 8.03 -3.09
N GLY A 178 -2.13 7.19 -2.21
CA GLY A 178 -2.62 6.98 -0.85
C GLY A 178 -2.59 8.23 0.04
N ASN A 179 -1.82 9.25 -0.32
CA ASN A 179 -1.83 10.54 0.39
C ASN A 179 -3.12 11.34 0.14
N ALA A 180 -3.87 11.02 -0.93
CA ALA A 180 -5.23 11.49 -1.14
C ALA A 180 -6.29 10.59 -0.46
N GLY A 181 -5.85 9.68 0.39
CA GLY A 181 -6.68 8.67 1.04
C GLY A 181 -6.82 7.39 0.22
N THR A 182 -7.51 6.42 0.77
CA THR A 182 -7.78 5.13 0.09
C THR A 182 -8.45 5.33 -1.26
N GLN A 183 -9.31 6.35 -1.40
CA GLN A 183 -9.97 6.69 -2.67
C GLN A 183 -8.96 7.03 -3.77
N GLY A 184 -7.91 7.78 -3.46
CA GLY A 184 -6.89 8.15 -4.45
C GLY A 184 -6.21 6.93 -5.07
N SER A 185 -5.90 5.92 -4.27
CA SER A 185 -5.33 4.65 -4.76
C SER A 185 -6.34 3.85 -5.59
N ILE A 186 -7.61 3.79 -5.15
CA ILE A 186 -8.68 3.10 -5.91
C ILE A 186 -8.87 3.74 -7.28
N ASP A 187 -8.90 5.07 -7.36
CA ASP A 187 -9.08 5.80 -8.61
C ASP A 187 -7.89 5.59 -9.56
N ALA A 188 -6.66 5.60 -9.03
CA ALA A 188 -5.46 5.34 -9.82
C ALA A 188 -5.44 3.93 -10.41
N LEU A 189 -5.85 2.92 -9.63
CA LEU A 189 -5.93 1.54 -10.10
C LEU A 189 -7.12 1.33 -11.05
N TYR A 190 -8.23 2.05 -10.85
CA TYR A 190 -9.33 2.06 -11.80
C TYR A 190 -8.91 2.66 -13.16
N ASP A 191 -8.20 3.79 -13.15
CA ASP A 191 -7.66 4.40 -14.38
C ASP A 191 -6.67 3.45 -15.10
N LEU A 192 -5.94 2.58 -14.34
CA LEU A 192 -4.99 1.62 -14.91
C LEU A 192 -5.64 0.35 -15.46
N TYR A 193 -6.59 -0.25 -14.75
CA TYR A 193 -7.14 -1.58 -15.06
C TYR A 193 -8.57 -1.56 -15.60
N GLY A 194 -9.33 -0.47 -15.41
CA GLY A 194 -10.76 -0.40 -15.75
C GLY A 194 -11.69 -1.13 -14.77
N PHE A 195 -11.15 -1.72 -13.70
CA PHE A 195 -11.94 -2.41 -12.67
C PHE A 195 -12.13 -1.53 -11.44
N LYS A 196 -13.39 -1.20 -11.16
CA LYS A 196 -13.73 -0.44 -9.96
C LYS A 196 -13.82 -1.37 -8.75
N ALA A 197 -13.11 -1.04 -7.67
CA ALA A 197 -13.22 -1.77 -6.42
C ALA A 197 -14.64 -1.64 -5.83
N ASP A 198 -15.26 -2.77 -5.47
CA ASP A 198 -16.53 -2.83 -4.75
C ASP A 198 -16.32 -2.60 -3.26
N TYR A 199 -15.20 -3.10 -2.77
CA TYR A 199 -14.78 -2.95 -1.37
C TYR A 199 -13.31 -2.63 -1.28
N PHE A 200 -12.89 -2.18 -0.11
CA PHE A 200 -11.47 -2.08 0.23
C PHE A 200 -11.19 -2.73 1.59
N MET A 201 -9.96 -3.17 1.77
CA MET A 201 -9.39 -3.62 3.03
C MET A 201 -8.02 -2.97 3.19
N LYS A 202 -7.80 -2.30 4.30
CA LYS A 202 -6.53 -1.68 4.64
C LYS A 202 -6.04 -2.20 5.98
N LEU A 203 -4.76 -2.54 6.05
CA LEU A 203 -4.10 -3.00 7.26
C LEU A 203 -2.68 -2.45 7.34
N ASN A 204 -2.15 -2.44 8.56
CA ASN A 204 -0.75 -2.12 8.83
C ASN A 204 0.00 -3.37 9.31
N PHE A 205 1.27 -3.20 9.67
CA PHE A 205 2.10 -4.30 10.15
C PHE A 205 1.56 -4.99 11.41
N ASP A 206 1.10 -4.22 12.40
CA ASP A 206 0.52 -4.78 13.62
C ASP A 206 -0.74 -5.61 13.30
N GLY A 207 -1.55 -5.11 12.36
CA GLY A 207 -2.74 -5.81 11.88
C GLY A 207 -2.42 -7.13 11.18
N CYS A 208 -1.38 -7.14 10.35
CA CYS A 208 -0.93 -8.36 9.67
C CYS A 208 -0.53 -9.44 10.69
N VAL A 209 0.30 -9.09 11.67
CA VAL A 209 0.72 -10.01 12.73
C VAL A 209 -0.49 -10.57 13.48
N LYS A 210 -1.39 -9.70 13.95
CA LYS A 210 -2.58 -10.11 14.72
C LYS A 210 -3.50 -11.05 13.94
N ILE A 211 -3.72 -10.80 12.64
CA ILE A 211 -4.56 -11.67 11.81
C ILE A 211 -3.92 -13.05 11.65
N VAL A 212 -2.62 -13.10 11.33
CA VAL A 212 -1.90 -14.37 11.15
C VAL A 212 -1.88 -15.17 12.44
N ASP A 213 -1.61 -14.54 13.58
CA ASP A 213 -1.59 -15.22 14.89
C ASP A 213 -3.00 -15.70 15.30
N ALA A 214 -4.06 -14.92 15.03
CA ALA A 214 -5.44 -15.33 15.28
C ALA A 214 -5.86 -16.55 14.42
N LEU A 215 -5.30 -16.67 13.20
CA LEU A 215 -5.47 -17.84 12.33
C LEU A 215 -4.68 -19.06 12.83
N GLY A 216 -3.79 -18.90 13.82
CA GLY A 216 -2.88 -19.94 14.30
C GLY A 216 -1.72 -20.19 13.35
N GLY A 217 -1.29 -19.17 12.64
CA GLY A 217 -0.26 -19.23 11.60
C GLY A 217 -0.82 -19.51 10.20
N ILE A 218 0.01 -19.26 9.19
CA ILE A 218 -0.29 -19.50 7.77
C ILE A 218 0.81 -20.29 7.11
N THR A 219 0.46 -21.02 6.05
CA THR A 219 1.43 -21.69 5.17
C THR A 219 1.69 -20.79 3.98
N MET A 220 2.97 -20.49 3.72
CA MET A 220 3.40 -19.74 2.55
C MET A 220 4.34 -20.56 1.70
N GLU A 221 4.23 -20.44 0.37
CA GLU A 221 5.12 -21.09 -0.58
C GLU A 221 6.18 -20.10 -1.07
N PHE A 222 7.45 -20.51 -1.00
CA PHE A 222 8.58 -19.73 -1.48
C PHE A 222 9.27 -20.40 -2.66
N THR A 223 9.47 -19.64 -3.70
CA THR A 223 10.19 -20.12 -4.90
C THR A 223 11.69 -20.30 -4.65
N ASN A 224 12.25 -19.52 -3.71
CA ASN A 224 13.66 -19.58 -3.31
C ASN A 224 13.76 -19.62 -1.79
N GLY A 225 14.56 -20.55 -1.24
CA GLY A 225 14.91 -20.53 0.17
C GLY A 225 15.87 -19.37 0.45
N ASN A 226 15.66 -18.65 1.54
CA ASN A 226 16.51 -17.53 1.96
C ASN A 226 16.47 -17.35 3.47
N ASP A 227 17.52 -16.79 4.00
CA ASP A 227 17.55 -16.27 5.35
C ASP A 227 17.02 -14.82 5.32
N ALA A 228 15.89 -14.58 5.94
CA ALA A 228 15.36 -13.22 6.03
C ALA A 228 16.17 -12.45 7.09
N ALA A 229 16.99 -11.50 6.64
CA ALA A 229 17.52 -10.45 7.49
C ALA A 229 16.43 -9.38 7.66
N PRO A 230 16.31 -8.67 8.79
CA PRO A 230 17.24 -8.62 9.93
C PRO A 230 16.88 -9.54 11.09
N GLU A 231 15.75 -10.23 11.07
CA GLU A 231 15.23 -10.97 12.23
C GLU A 231 15.80 -12.41 12.35
N ASN A 232 16.75 -12.80 11.47
CA ASN A 232 17.38 -14.14 11.42
C ASN A 232 16.40 -15.31 11.23
N TYR A 233 15.26 -15.08 10.57
CA TYR A 233 14.37 -16.16 10.17
C TYR A 233 14.93 -16.90 8.96
N HIS A 234 14.83 -18.23 9.01
CA HIS A 234 15.25 -19.09 7.91
C HIS A 234 14.02 -19.61 7.16
N PHE A 235 13.97 -19.34 5.85
CA PHE A 235 12.92 -19.83 4.96
C PHE A 235 13.50 -20.85 3.98
N VAL A 236 12.81 -21.98 3.83
CA VAL A 236 13.19 -23.02 2.86
C VAL A 236 12.42 -22.83 1.55
N LYS A 237 12.98 -23.33 0.46
CA LYS A 237 12.23 -23.40 -0.80
C LYS A 237 11.04 -24.35 -0.63
N GLY A 238 9.85 -23.95 -1.09
CA GLY A 238 8.60 -24.67 -0.92
C GLY A 238 7.77 -24.13 0.24
N LEU A 239 7.03 -24.99 0.92
CA LEU A 239 6.08 -24.61 1.95
C LEU A 239 6.78 -24.31 3.29
N ASN A 240 6.40 -23.18 3.89
CA ASN A 240 6.85 -22.72 5.21
C ASN A 240 5.65 -22.42 6.08
N GLU A 241 5.65 -22.94 7.31
CA GLU A 241 4.66 -22.57 8.34
C GLU A 241 5.16 -21.30 9.04
N CYS A 242 4.38 -20.23 8.99
CA CYS A 242 4.75 -18.92 9.48
C CYS A 242 3.75 -18.40 10.49
N ASP A 243 4.23 -17.91 11.63
CA ASP A 243 3.47 -17.07 12.54
C ASP A 243 3.43 -15.62 12.05
N GLY A 244 2.78 -14.72 12.81
CA GLY A 244 2.65 -13.33 12.44
C GLY A 244 4.00 -12.62 12.34
N ALA A 245 4.94 -12.90 13.23
CA ALA A 245 6.27 -12.27 13.23
C ALA A 245 7.12 -12.72 12.03
N MET A 246 7.13 -14.02 11.73
CA MET A 246 7.79 -14.56 10.54
C MET A 246 7.19 -14.03 9.26
N THR A 247 5.84 -13.97 9.19
CA THR A 247 5.13 -13.40 8.04
C THR A 247 5.52 -11.94 7.84
N LEU A 248 5.54 -11.14 8.91
CA LEU A 248 5.94 -9.73 8.83
C LEU A 248 7.37 -9.56 8.36
N ALA A 249 8.31 -10.33 8.91
CA ALA A 249 9.71 -10.30 8.48
C ALA A 249 9.83 -10.56 6.98
N PHE A 250 9.11 -11.56 6.47
CA PHE A 250 9.15 -11.94 5.05
C PHE A 250 8.54 -10.89 4.12
N VAL A 251 7.37 -10.33 4.44
CA VAL A 251 6.70 -9.33 3.57
C VAL A 251 7.42 -7.98 3.56
N ARG A 252 8.33 -7.73 4.51
CA ARG A 252 9.18 -6.53 4.57
C ARG A 252 10.53 -6.71 3.87
N GLU A 253 10.97 -7.95 3.67
CA GLU A 253 12.31 -8.24 3.15
C GLU A 253 12.51 -7.71 1.73
N ARG A 254 13.59 -6.97 1.51
CA ARG A 254 14.00 -6.39 0.24
C ARG A 254 15.46 -6.70 -0.11
N GLN A 255 16.31 -6.81 0.92
CA GLN A 255 17.77 -6.76 0.74
C GLN A 255 18.33 -8.11 0.28
N CYS A 256 17.67 -9.21 0.63
CA CYS A 256 18.07 -10.55 0.24
C CYS A 256 17.76 -10.88 -1.23
N PHE A 257 17.08 -10.00 -1.97
CA PHE A 257 16.62 -10.27 -3.33
C PHE A 257 17.20 -9.26 -4.32
N MET A 258 17.70 -9.76 -5.47
CA MET A 258 18.24 -8.91 -6.56
C MET A 258 17.19 -7.94 -7.14
N ASN A 259 15.90 -8.32 -7.12
CA ASN A 259 14.77 -7.52 -7.60
C ASN A 259 13.88 -7.07 -6.43
N GLY A 260 14.47 -6.48 -5.39
CA GLY A 260 13.89 -6.26 -4.06
C GLY A 260 12.43 -5.83 -4.00
N ASP A 261 12.00 -4.78 -4.72
CA ASP A 261 10.61 -4.30 -4.67
C ASP A 261 9.62 -5.23 -5.38
N PHE A 262 9.98 -5.82 -6.51
CA PHE A 262 9.13 -6.81 -7.19
C PHE A 262 8.98 -8.08 -6.37
N GLN A 263 10.07 -8.53 -5.74
CA GLN A 263 10.01 -9.70 -4.87
C GLN A 263 9.18 -9.44 -3.63
N ARG A 264 9.28 -8.24 -3.05
CA ARG A 264 8.40 -7.84 -1.94
C ARG A 264 6.92 -7.92 -2.31
N GLY A 265 6.53 -7.46 -3.50
CA GLY A 265 5.15 -7.61 -3.98
C GLY A 265 4.70 -9.08 -4.05
N ARG A 266 5.56 -9.99 -4.51
CA ARG A 266 5.28 -11.44 -4.51
C ARG A 266 5.18 -12.01 -3.10
N ASN A 267 6.05 -11.58 -2.20
CA ASN A 267 6.01 -12.00 -0.79
C ASN A 267 4.69 -11.56 -0.13
N GLN A 268 4.22 -10.36 -0.41
CA GLN A 268 2.94 -9.85 0.07
C GLN A 268 1.76 -10.65 -0.50
N GLN A 269 1.80 -11.01 -1.79
CA GLN A 269 0.79 -11.90 -2.40
C GLN A 269 0.80 -13.27 -1.74
N ALA A 270 1.98 -13.87 -1.49
CA ALA A 270 2.10 -15.16 -0.82
C ALA A 270 1.48 -15.13 0.59
N ALA A 271 1.70 -14.06 1.36
CA ALA A 271 1.08 -13.89 2.67
C ALA A 271 -0.44 -13.76 2.59
N ILE A 272 -0.96 -12.95 1.65
CA ILE A 272 -2.42 -12.80 1.46
C ILE A 272 -3.04 -14.13 1.01
N SER A 273 -2.40 -14.84 0.08
CA SER A 273 -2.85 -16.18 -0.34
C SER A 273 -2.87 -17.16 0.84
N GLY A 274 -1.82 -17.15 1.67
CA GLY A 274 -1.75 -17.97 2.89
C GLY A 274 -2.87 -17.64 3.89
N ILE A 275 -3.15 -16.35 4.11
CA ILE A 275 -4.27 -15.89 4.95
C ILE A 275 -5.61 -16.39 4.39
N ILE A 276 -5.87 -16.22 3.09
CA ILE A 276 -7.12 -16.66 2.46
C ILE A 276 -7.27 -18.18 2.56
N ASN A 277 -6.23 -18.93 2.19
CA ASN A 277 -6.24 -20.40 2.24
C ASN A 277 -6.50 -20.91 3.67
N LYS A 278 -5.87 -20.28 4.68
CA LYS A 278 -6.11 -20.64 6.07
C LYS A 278 -7.51 -20.27 6.53
N ALA A 279 -7.98 -19.06 6.21
CA ALA A 279 -9.31 -18.57 6.58
C ALA A 279 -10.45 -19.36 5.91
N THR A 280 -10.19 -19.98 4.77
CA THR A 280 -11.16 -20.83 4.05
C THR A 280 -11.01 -22.32 4.35
N SER A 281 -10.02 -22.69 5.16
CA SER A 281 -9.79 -24.10 5.53
C SER A 281 -10.77 -24.59 6.61
N PRO A 282 -11.09 -25.89 6.67
CA PRO A 282 -11.93 -26.44 7.74
C PRO A 282 -11.43 -26.18 9.16
N SER A 283 -10.12 -25.98 9.33
CA SER A 283 -9.51 -25.71 10.65
C SER A 283 -9.95 -24.39 11.28
N ILE A 284 -10.49 -23.43 10.48
CA ILE A 284 -10.96 -22.13 10.97
C ILE A 284 -12.18 -22.25 11.89
N LEU A 285 -12.93 -23.37 11.81
CA LEU A 285 -14.14 -23.57 12.59
C LEU A 285 -13.96 -23.37 14.10
N THR A 286 -12.81 -23.77 14.62
CA THR A 286 -12.49 -23.69 16.05
C THR A 286 -12.02 -22.31 16.50
N SER A 287 -11.51 -21.47 15.58
CA SER A 287 -10.94 -20.16 15.86
C SER A 287 -11.70 -19.00 15.20
N TYR A 288 -12.84 -19.27 14.54
CA TYR A 288 -13.60 -18.29 13.77
C TYR A 288 -13.92 -17.01 14.55
N SER A 289 -14.40 -17.12 15.79
CA SER A 289 -14.75 -15.96 16.60
C SER A 289 -13.54 -15.08 16.90
N SER A 290 -12.41 -15.70 17.23
CA SER A 290 -11.16 -14.98 17.51
C SER A 290 -10.59 -14.29 16.27
N VAL A 291 -10.68 -14.95 15.11
CA VAL A 291 -10.25 -14.35 13.83
C VAL A 291 -11.14 -13.18 13.44
N LEU A 292 -12.46 -13.29 13.59
CA LEU A 292 -13.39 -12.19 13.30
C LEU A 292 -13.14 -11.00 14.24
N GLU A 293 -12.93 -11.26 15.53
CA GLU A 293 -12.60 -10.23 16.51
C GLU A 293 -11.29 -9.52 16.16
N ALA A 294 -10.22 -10.27 15.91
CA ALA A 294 -8.93 -9.72 15.48
C ALA A 294 -9.07 -8.89 14.18
N ALA A 295 -9.81 -9.39 13.20
CA ALA A 295 -10.04 -8.68 11.95
C ALA A 295 -10.79 -7.35 12.16
N THR A 296 -11.81 -7.32 13.02
CA THR A 296 -12.56 -6.08 13.30
C THR A 296 -11.74 -5.02 14.03
N GLU A 297 -10.74 -5.43 14.80
CA GLU A 297 -9.84 -4.52 15.49
C GLU A 297 -8.81 -3.87 14.57
N VAL A 298 -8.35 -4.58 13.54
CA VAL A 298 -7.16 -4.19 12.78
C VAL A 298 -7.41 -3.88 11.31
N LEU A 299 -8.59 -4.22 10.78
CA LEU A 299 -8.95 -3.91 9.39
C LEU A 299 -9.75 -2.60 9.31
N TYR A 300 -9.26 -1.69 8.51
CA TYR A 300 -10.07 -0.58 8.03
C TYR A 300 -10.72 -0.96 6.71
N THR A 301 -12.05 -1.16 6.70
CA THR A 301 -12.77 -1.66 5.53
C THR A 301 -14.18 -1.09 5.45
N ASN A 302 -14.73 -1.02 4.23
CA ASN A 302 -16.14 -0.75 3.97
C ASN A 302 -16.93 -2.03 3.66
N MET A 303 -16.30 -3.22 3.68
CA MET A 303 -17.00 -4.48 3.46
C MET A 303 -17.91 -4.77 4.66
N PRO A 304 -19.23 -4.96 4.44
CA PRO A 304 -20.14 -5.27 5.53
C PRO A 304 -19.76 -6.58 6.23
N THR A 305 -19.79 -6.59 7.56
CA THR A 305 -19.58 -7.82 8.36
C THR A 305 -20.50 -8.95 7.94
N SER A 306 -21.72 -8.64 7.52
CA SER A 306 -22.67 -9.63 6.99
C SER A 306 -22.19 -10.34 5.73
N MET A 307 -21.42 -9.64 4.86
CA MET A 307 -20.85 -10.24 3.66
C MET A 307 -19.69 -11.18 4.03
N ILE A 308 -18.79 -10.74 4.89
CA ILE A 308 -17.70 -11.58 5.42
C ILE A 308 -18.26 -12.84 6.08
N THR A 309 -19.24 -12.66 6.96
CA THR A 309 -19.92 -13.77 7.65
C THR A 309 -20.64 -14.69 6.67
N GLY A 310 -21.21 -14.13 5.58
CA GLY A 310 -21.87 -14.89 4.52
C GLY A 310 -20.90 -15.82 3.80
N LEU A 311 -19.77 -15.29 3.32
CA LEU A 311 -18.73 -16.06 2.63
C LEU A 311 -18.20 -17.21 3.51
N ILE A 312 -18.00 -16.93 4.80
CA ILE A 312 -17.54 -17.97 5.74
C ILE A 312 -18.60 -19.03 5.94
N LYS A 313 -19.87 -18.67 6.12
CA LYS A 313 -20.96 -19.65 6.24
C LYS A 313 -21.10 -20.53 5.01
N ASP A 314 -20.93 -19.96 3.82
CA ASP A 314 -20.96 -20.70 2.57
C ASP A 314 -19.77 -21.68 2.48
N GLN A 315 -18.57 -21.26 2.93
CA GLN A 315 -17.43 -22.16 3.02
C GLN A 315 -17.63 -23.29 4.04
N LEU A 316 -18.29 -23.01 5.14
CA LEU A 316 -18.60 -24.02 6.15
C LEU A 316 -19.67 -25.02 5.67
N ALA A 317 -20.62 -24.56 4.87
CA ALA A 317 -21.68 -25.40 4.31
C ALA A 317 -21.18 -26.30 3.17
N ASP A 318 -20.24 -25.79 2.40
CA ASP A 318 -19.59 -26.51 1.29
C ASP A 318 -18.08 -26.31 1.41
N SER A 319 -17.39 -27.35 1.87
CA SER A 319 -15.95 -27.35 2.11
C SER A 319 -15.08 -27.41 0.85
N THR A 320 -15.62 -27.17 -0.34
CA THR A 320 -14.86 -27.12 -1.59
C THR A 320 -13.76 -26.04 -1.48
N PRO A 321 -12.51 -26.39 -1.74
CA PRO A 321 -11.41 -25.43 -1.66
C PRO A 321 -11.56 -24.25 -2.63
N TRP A 322 -11.07 -23.09 -2.22
CA TRP A 322 -10.92 -21.95 -3.11
C TRP A 322 -9.65 -22.10 -3.96
N ASN A 323 -9.77 -21.75 -5.23
CA ASN A 323 -8.61 -21.62 -6.12
C ASN A 323 -8.06 -20.19 -5.99
N VAL A 324 -6.98 -20.02 -5.22
CA VAL A 324 -6.32 -18.73 -5.00
C VAL A 324 -5.09 -18.65 -5.88
N GLN A 325 -5.11 -17.73 -6.82
CA GLN A 325 -4.02 -17.49 -7.74
C GLN A 325 -3.55 -16.04 -7.67
N SER A 326 -2.34 -15.78 -8.16
CA SER A 326 -1.76 -14.45 -8.13
C SER A 326 -1.01 -14.13 -9.43
N TYR A 327 -1.08 -12.86 -9.80
CA TYR A 327 -0.31 -12.31 -10.91
C TYR A 327 0.28 -10.96 -10.50
N ALA A 328 1.56 -10.74 -10.76
CA ALA A 328 2.23 -9.48 -10.49
C ALA A 328 2.58 -8.79 -11.80
N VAL A 329 2.08 -7.56 -11.99
CA VAL A 329 2.49 -6.77 -13.15
C VAL A 329 3.93 -6.30 -12.98
N SER A 330 4.64 -6.11 -14.09
CA SER A 330 6.05 -5.75 -14.14
C SER A 330 6.29 -4.38 -14.76
N GLY A 331 7.54 -3.95 -14.75
CA GLY A 331 7.95 -2.70 -15.38
C GLY A 331 9.45 -2.48 -15.26
N ARG A 332 9.91 -1.34 -15.76
CA ARG A 332 11.33 -0.96 -15.77
C ARG A 332 11.60 0.12 -14.75
N THR A 333 12.56 -0.11 -13.86
CA THR A 333 13.02 0.91 -12.91
C THR A 333 13.74 2.04 -13.63
N GLN A 334 13.34 3.28 -13.34
CA GLN A 334 13.91 4.49 -13.91
C GLN A 334 13.73 5.66 -12.94
N SER A 335 14.68 6.60 -12.92
CA SER A 335 14.50 7.87 -12.21
C SER A 335 13.64 8.81 -13.04
N ASN A 336 12.51 9.26 -12.50
CA ASN A 336 11.58 10.18 -13.15
C ASN A 336 11.18 11.32 -12.21
N TYR A 337 10.76 12.43 -12.79
CA TYR A 337 10.24 13.56 -12.04
C TYR A 337 8.79 13.34 -11.66
N CYS A 338 8.53 13.27 -10.37
CA CYS A 338 7.19 13.14 -9.79
C CYS A 338 6.46 14.46 -9.84
N ASN A 339 5.52 14.60 -10.79
CA ASN A 339 4.91 15.91 -11.13
C ASN A 339 4.08 16.53 -10.01
N LEU A 340 3.42 15.72 -9.19
CA LEU A 340 2.59 16.22 -8.09
C LEU A 340 3.42 16.58 -6.87
N TYR A 341 4.48 15.83 -6.63
CA TYR A 341 5.32 16.01 -5.46
C TYR A 341 6.58 16.83 -5.71
N GLY A 342 6.94 17.05 -7.00
CA GLY A 342 7.92 18.04 -7.41
C GLY A 342 9.37 17.65 -7.10
N PHE A 343 9.72 16.36 -7.21
CA PHE A 343 11.08 15.86 -7.06
C PHE A 343 11.35 14.64 -7.94
N TYR A 344 12.62 14.34 -8.19
CA TYR A 344 13.04 13.11 -8.87
C TYR A 344 13.03 11.94 -7.89
N ALA A 345 12.44 10.82 -8.30
CA ALA A 345 12.39 9.61 -7.52
C ALA A 345 12.67 8.37 -8.38
N SER A 346 13.10 7.30 -7.73
CA SER A 346 13.13 5.97 -8.34
C SER A 346 11.69 5.50 -8.56
N THR A 347 11.32 5.21 -9.81
CA THR A 347 9.97 4.82 -10.23
C THR A 347 10.03 3.53 -11.03
N VAL A 348 8.89 2.90 -11.24
CA VAL A 348 8.71 1.76 -12.13
C VAL A 348 7.81 2.19 -13.29
N VAL A 349 8.38 2.33 -14.47
CA VAL A 349 7.61 2.58 -15.70
C VAL A 349 6.86 1.31 -16.06
N PRO A 350 5.51 1.33 -16.16
CA PRO A 350 4.70 0.15 -16.44
C PRO A 350 5.10 -0.59 -17.73
N ASP A 351 5.15 -1.90 -17.63
CA ASP A 351 5.08 -2.78 -18.79
C ASP A 351 3.60 -3.07 -19.07
N TYR A 352 3.04 -2.37 -20.05
CA TYR A 352 1.62 -2.46 -20.37
C TYR A 352 1.20 -3.82 -20.94
N ASP A 353 2.11 -4.64 -21.43
CA ASP A 353 1.79 -6.01 -21.84
C ASP A 353 1.37 -6.83 -20.62
N THR A 354 2.10 -6.70 -19.50
CA THR A 354 1.74 -7.36 -18.25
C THR A 354 0.46 -6.79 -17.62
N VAL A 355 0.19 -5.49 -17.78
CA VAL A 355 -1.07 -4.86 -17.38
C VAL A 355 -2.25 -5.41 -18.19
N ASN A 356 -2.08 -5.56 -19.51
CA ASN A 356 -3.10 -6.12 -20.38
C ASN A 356 -3.39 -7.60 -20.06
N ILE A 357 -2.37 -8.38 -19.70
CA ILE A 357 -2.55 -9.76 -19.21
C ILE A 357 -3.38 -9.74 -17.91
N ALA A 358 -3.04 -8.88 -16.97
CA ALA A 358 -3.80 -8.74 -15.73
C ALA A 358 -5.28 -8.41 -15.98
N ILE A 359 -5.57 -7.47 -16.90
CA ILE A 359 -6.93 -7.09 -17.27
C ILE A 359 -7.70 -8.30 -17.88
N LYS A 360 -7.06 -9.09 -18.72
CA LYS A 360 -7.68 -10.30 -19.30
C LYS A 360 -7.99 -11.34 -18.22
N LEU A 361 -7.03 -11.65 -17.35
CA LEU A 361 -7.21 -12.57 -16.23
C LEU A 361 -8.34 -12.14 -15.29
N MET A 362 -8.41 -10.83 -14.96
CA MET A 362 -9.49 -10.27 -14.15
C MET A 362 -10.86 -10.44 -14.83
N ASN A 363 -10.94 -10.18 -16.14
CA ASN A 363 -12.19 -10.36 -16.91
C ASN A 363 -12.63 -11.82 -16.94
N MET A 364 -11.71 -12.76 -17.11
CA MET A 364 -12.03 -14.20 -17.13
C MET A 364 -12.68 -14.63 -15.81
N ILE A 365 -12.05 -14.30 -14.65
CA ILE A 365 -12.63 -14.59 -13.33
C ILE A 365 -13.99 -13.91 -13.13
N TYR A 366 -14.10 -12.65 -13.57
CA TYR A 366 -15.33 -11.86 -13.41
C TYR A 366 -16.49 -12.39 -14.26
N ASN A 367 -16.20 -13.10 -15.35
CA ASN A 367 -17.17 -13.71 -16.27
C ASN A 367 -17.32 -15.23 -16.07
N ASP A 368 -17.05 -15.73 -14.86
CA ASP A 368 -17.22 -17.15 -14.45
C ASP A 368 -16.30 -18.14 -15.18
N GLU A 369 -15.26 -17.67 -15.86
CA GLU A 369 -14.30 -18.55 -16.51
C GLU A 369 -13.30 -19.12 -15.49
N THR A 370 -12.94 -20.39 -15.66
CA THR A 370 -11.88 -21.00 -14.84
C THR A 370 -10.52 -20.59 -15.40
N VAL A 371 -9.66 -20.04 -14.52
CA VAL A 371 -8.33 -19.56 -14.88
C VAL A 371 -7.26 -20.41 -14.22
N ASN A 372 -6.22 -20.76 -14.99
CA ASN A 372 -4.90 -21.14 -14.50
C ASN A 372 -3.91 -20.08 -14.99
N VAL A 373 -3.41 -19.27 -14.06
CA VAL A 373 -2.56 -18.11 -14.40
C VAL A 373 -1.28 -18.56 -15.10
N ASP A 374 -0.63 -19.61 -14.60
CA ASP A 374 0.66 -20.08 -15.15
C ASP A 374 0.48 -20.60 -16.57
N GLU A 375 -0.51 -21.48 -16.80
CA GLU A 375 -0.82 -22.00 -18.13
C GLU A 375 -1.21 -20.89 -19.11
N TYR A 376 -1.95 -19.89 -18.66
CA TYR A 376 -2.34 -18.77 -19.50
C TYR A 376 -1.12 -17.94 -19.93
N VAL A 377 -0.23 -17.62 -18.99
CA VAL A 377 1.00 -16.85 -19.28
C VAL A 377 1.93 -17.64 -20.21
N GLU A 378 2.16 -18.92 -19.94
CA GLU A 378 2.97 -19.79 -20.80
C GLU A 378 2.41 -19.88 -22.22
N SER A 379 1.08 -19.90 -22.40
CA SER A 379 0.46 -19.93 -23.73
C SER A 379 0.79 -18.69 -24.54
N LEU A 380 0.81 -17.50 -23.91
CA LEU A 380 1.16 -16.24 -24.57
C LEU A 380 2.64 -16.16 -24.96
N GLU A 381 3.53 -16.68 -24.11
CA GLU A 381 4.97 -16.75 -24.42
C GLU A 381 5.24 -17.67 -25.62
N ASN A 382 4.54 -18.80 -25.72
CA ASN A 382 4.65 -19.73 -26.85
C ASN A 382 4.11 -19.14 -28.15
N GLU A 383 3.01 -18.36 -28.11
CA GLU A 383 2.47 -17.67 -29.29
C GLU A 383 3.45 -16.61 -29.83
N THR A 384 4.08 -15.84 -28.92
CA THR A 384 5.08 -14.85 -29.33
C THR A 384 6.35 -15.48 -29.89
N ALA A 385 6.80 -16.61 -29.36
CA ALA A 385 7.96 -17.33 -29.85
C ALA A 385 7.72 -17.93 -31.26
N THR A 386 6.52 -18.42 -31.53
CA THR A 386 6.13 -18.99 -32.86
C THR A 386 5.84 -17.91 -33.91
N GLY A 387 5.31 -16.74 -33.50
CA GLY A 387 5.04 -15.61 -34.40
C GLY A 387 6.31 -14.85 -34.85
N SER A 388 7.42 -14.95 -34.11
CA SER A 388 8.71 -14.34 -34.48
C SER A 388 9.57 -15.24 -35.40
N ALA A 389 9.13 -16.44 -35.71
CA ALA A 389 9.83 -17.40 -36.58
C ALA A 389 9.26 -17.44 -38.03
N GLN A 390 8.33 -16.59 -38.40
CA GLN A 390 7.83 -16.36 -39.77
C GLN A 390 8.29 -14.98 -40.25
#